data_88a202b16bfa1a0eec69554d58953fd5
#
_entry.id   88a202b16bfa1a0eec69554d58953fd5
#
_cell.length_a   1.000
_cell.length_b   1.000
_cell.length_c   1.000
_cell.angle_alpha   90.00
_cell.angle_beta   90.00
_cell.angle_gamma   90.00
#
_symmetry.space_group_name_H-M   'P 1'
#
loop_
_entity.id
_entity.type
_entity.pdbx_description
1 polymer ?
#
loop_
_entity_poly.entity_id
_entity_poly.type
_entity_poly.pdbx_seq_one_letter_code
_entity_poly.pdbx_strand_id
1 'polypeptide(L)'
;MSWPLWYLLGMLVAAVLIYIMVSLNTKVKAMYTFATVMALAGILLDYCHNNNILTAIVSPYFKLFLTTRNGFFQGLPYIMIGISIANEGVIKSKQWLTAIFVLSFIAHMFGYQLATFIMTYALFSLTIQFDLPERKDNLYRNCRLTSTIIYFVHMIFVASLTILLPIEIPNYIIFLT
;
A
#
# COMPACT_ATOMS: atom_id res chain seq x y z
N MET A 1 5.18 10.68 -15.59
CA MET A 1 4.10 9.67 -15.38
C MET A 1 3.50 9.91 -14.02
N SER A 2 2.19 10.11 -13.92
CA SER A 2 1.52 10.46 -12.67
C SER A 2 1.44 9.23 -11.75
N TRP A 3 2.17 9.25 -10.63
CA TRP A 3 2.27 8.21 -9.61
C TRP A 3 0.95 7.60 -9.14
N PRO A 4 -0.15 8.34 -9.00
CA PRO A 4 -1.41 7.81 -8.48
C PRO A 4 -2.18 6.92 -9.45
N LEU A 5 -2.03 7.12 -10.75
CA LEU A 5 -2.58 6.19 -11.74
C LEU A 5 -1.91 4.81 -11.61
N TRP A 6 -0.62 4.77 -11.28
CA TRP A 6 0.11 3.54 -11.02
C TRP A 6 -0.38 2.81 -9.78
N TYR A 7 -0.71 3.54 -8.72
CA TYR A 7 -1.26 2.93 -7.51
C TYR A 7 -2.64 2.31 -7.77
N LEU A 8 -3.54 3.02 -8.45
CA LEU A 8 -4.86 2.51 -8.81
C LEU A 8 -4.75 1.29 -9.74
N LEU A 9 -3.86 1.35 -10.73
CA LEU A 9 -3.58 0.21 -11.60
C LEU A 9 -3.03 -0.98 -10.79
N GLY A 10 -2.11 -0.72 -9.87
CA GLY A 10 -1.57 -1.74 -8.97
C GLY A 10 -2.65 -2.39 -8.12
N MET A 11 -3.55 -1.62 -7.54
CA MET A 11 -4.68 -2.15 -6.75
C MET A 11 -5.66 -2.94 -7.63
N LEU A 12 -5.93 -2.49 -8.85
CA LEU A 12 -6.77 -3.22 -9.81
C LEU A 12 -6.15 -4.59 -10.14
N VAL A 13 -4.86 -4.62 -10.46
CA VAL A 13 -4.14 -5.88 -10.75
C VAL A 13 -4.20 -6.83 -9.54
N ALA A 14 -3.96 -6.32 -8.34
CA ALA A 14 -4.04 -7.12 -7.13
C ALA A 14 -5.46 -7.68 -6.89
N ALA A 15 -6.50 -6.87 -7.11
CA ALA A 15 -7.89 -7.30 -6.99
C ALA A 15 -8.25 -8.39 -8.02
N VAL A 16 -7.80 -8.24 -9.26
CA VAL A 16 -8.00 -9.25 -10.31
C VAL A 16 -7.30 -10.57 -9.95
N LEU A 17 -6.07 -10.51 -9.43
CA LEU A 17 -5.35 -11.71 -8.99
C LEU A 17 -6.09 -12.44 -7.86
N ILE A 18 -6.57 -11.70 -6.87
CA ILE A 18 -7.36 -12.29 -5.77
C ILE A 18 -8.64 -12.90 -6.32
N TYR A 19 -9.34 -12.21 -7.22
CA TYR A 19 -10.54 -12.74 -7.87
C TYR A 19 -10.26 -14.07 -8.59
N ILE A 20 -9.17 -14.14 -9.35
CA ILE A 20 -8.74 -15.37 -10.03
C ILE A 20 -8.46 -16.48 -9.01
N MET A 21 -7.72 -16.17 -7.92
CA MET A 21 -7.42 -17.17 -6.89
C MET A 21 -8.68 -17.69 -6.20
N VAL A 22 -9.65 -16.82 -5.94
CA VAL A 22 -10.95 -17.20 -5.37
C VAL A 22 -11.75 -18.04 -6.35
N SER A 23 -11.78 -17.68 -7.64
CA SER A 23 -12.51 -18.44 -8.66
C SER A 23 -11.92 -19.84 -8.92
N LEU A 24 -10.60 -19.98 -8.67
CA LEU A 24 -9.92 -21.28 -8.70
C LEU A 24 -10.06 -22.08 -7.41
N ASN A 25 -10.92 -21.66 -6.47
CA ASN A 25 -11.11 -22.28 -5.16
C ASN A 25 -9.81 -22.46 -4.36
N THR A 26 -8.88 -21.52 -4.51
CA THR A 26 -7.60 -21.55 -3.78
C THR A 26 -7.86 -21.39 -2.30
N LYS A 27 -7.24 -22.25 -1.47
CA LYS A 27 -7.36 -22.17 -0.01
C LYS A 27 -6.84 -20.84 0.49
N VAL A 28 -7.55 -20.21 1.41
CA VAL A 28 -7.18 -18.89 1.99
C VAL A 28 -5.75 -18.87 2.52
N LYS A 29 -5.30 -19.96 3.17
CA LYS A 29 -3.90 -20.10 3.63
C LYS A 29 -2.89 -20.01 2.48
N ALA A 30 -3.19 -20.61 1.32
CA ALA A 30 -2.31 -20.52 0.16
C ALA A 30 -2.27 -19.08 -0.40
N MET A 31 -3.39 -18.35 -0.35
CA MET A 31 -3.43 -16.93 -0.74
C MET A 31 -2.56 -16.07 0.17
N TYR A 32 -2.61 -16.28 1.48
CA TYR A 32 -1.72 -15.59 2.44
C TYR A 32 -0.24 -15.91 2.18
N THR A 33 0.08 -17.19 1.99
CA THR A 33 1.45 -17.62 1.67
C THR A 33 1.94 -16.95 0.39
N PHE A 34 1.13 -16.94 -0.65
CA PHE A 34 1.45 -16.30 -1.93
C PHE A 34 1.69 -14.80 -1.76
N ALA A 35 0.81 -14.10 -1.06
CA ALA A 35 0.95 -12.66 -0.81
C ALA A 35 2.21 -12.34 0.01
N THR A 36 2.54 -13.17 1.01
CA THR A 36 3.76 -13.02 1.82
C THR A 36 5.01 -13.24 0.97
N VAL A 37 5.03 -14.28 0.14
CA VAL A 37 6.14 -14.54 -0.78
C VAL A 37 6.34 -13.39 -1.74
N MET A 38 5.25 -12.82 -2.29
CA MET A 38 5.32 -11.67 -3.18
C MET A 38 5.84 -10.42 -2.47
N ALA A 39 5.40 -10.16 -1.23
CA ALA A 39 5.93 -9.05 -0.42
C ALA A 39 7.44 -9.18 -0.20
N LEU A 40 7.91 -10.36 0.20
CA LEU A 40 9.33 -10.64 0.43
C LEU A 40 10.13 -10.54 -0.88
N ALA A 41 9.60 -11.04 -1.99
CA ALA A 41 10.24 -10.93 -3.29
C ALA A 41 10.40 -9.47 -3.72
N GLY A 42 9.38 -8.62 -3.50
CA GLY A 42 9.47 -7.18 -3.78
C GLY A 42 10.56 -6.49 -2.95
N ILE A 43 10.65 -6.79 -1.64
CA ILE A 43 11.69 -6.26 -0.75
C ILE A 43 13.08 -6.72 -1.20
N LEU A 44 13.22 -8.00 -1.57
CA LEU A 44 14.47 -8.55 -2.03
C LEU A 44 14.93 -7.91 -3.35
N LEU A 45 14.00 -7.68 -4.30
CA LEU A 45 14.29 -7.00 -5.55
C LEU A 45 14.76 -5.56 -5.31
N ASP A 46 14.12 -4.81 -4.41
CA ASP A 46 14.56 -3.46 -4.04
C ASP A 46 15.94 -3.49 -3.39
N TYR A 47 16.18 -4.44 -2.50
CA TYR A 47 17.50 -4.60 -1.86
C TYR A 47 18.59 -4.92 -2.90
N CYS A 48 18.34 -5.85 -3.81
CA CYS A 48 19.27 -6.19 -4.89
C CYS A 48 19.54 -5.00 -5.82
N HIS A 49 18.50 -4.23 -6.15
CA HIS A 49 18.64 -3.04 -6.98
C HIS A 49 19.52 -1.98 -6.30
N ASN A 50 19.24 -1.66 -5.05
CA ASN A 50 19.97 -0.63 -4.30
C ASN A 50 21.44 -0.97 -4.05
N ASN A 51 21.76 -2.27 -3.96
CA ASN A 51 23.14 -2.75 -3.74
C ASN A 51 23.82 -3.20 -5.04
N ASN A 52 23.22 -3.00 -6.21
CA ASN A 52 23.74 -3.47 -7.49
C ASN A 52 24.05 -4.98 -7.55
N ILE A 53 23.24 -5.78 -6.83
CA ILE A 53 23.34 -7.24 -6.80
C ILE A 53 22.46 -7.80 -7.91
N LEU A 54 22.93 -8.86 -8.60
CA LEU A 54 22.18 -9.55 -9.66
C LEU A 54 21.64 -8.59 -10.75
N THR A 55 22.44 -7.61 -11.14
CA THR A 55 22.04 -6.55 -12.09
C THR A 55 21.50 -7.11 -13.41
N ALA A 56 21.99 -8.26 -13.86
CA ALA A 56 21.52 -8.92 -15.08
C ALA A 56 20.03 -9.31 -15.03
N ILE A 57 19.52 -9.65 -13.83
CA ILE A 57 18.11 -10.05 -13.63
C ILE A 57 17.26 -8.87 -13.20
N VAL A 58 17.79 -8.04 -12.30
CA VAL A 58 17.09 -6.93 -11.67
C VAL A 58 16.92 -5.75 -12.62
N SER A 59 17.93 -5.43 -13.41
CA SER A 59 17.91 -4.30 -14.33
C SER A 59 16.79 -4.37 -15.40
N PRO A 60 16.53 -5.50 -16.07
CA PRO A 60 15.40 -5.62 -17.00
C PRO A 60 14.05 -5.38 -16.33
N TYR A 61 13.87 -5.88 -15.10
CA TYR A 61 12.65 -5.65 -14.34
C TYR A 61 12.41 -4.15 -14.08
N PHE A 62 13.41 -3.43 -13.55
CA PHE A 62 13.28 -2.01 -13.26
C PHE A 62 13.19 -1.13 -14.51
N LYS A 63 13.74 -1.56 -15.65
CA LYS A 63 13.52 -0.90 -16.94
C LYS A 63 12.07 -0.99 -17.40
N LEU A 64 11.38 -2.11 -17.10
CA LEU A 64 10.00 -2.35 -17.51
C LEU A 64 8.98 -1.74 -16.52
N PHE A 65 9.18 -1.93 -15.23
CA PHE A 65 8.22 -1.59 -14.18
C PHE A 65 8.59 -0.37 -13.34
N LEU A 66 9.79 0.16 -13.48
CA LEU A 66 10.34 1.32 -12.77
C LEU A 66 10.39 1.18 -11.23
N THR A 67 9.56 0.35 -10.63
CA THR A 67 9.43 0.19 -9.18
C THR A 67 8.83 -1.16 -8.81
N THR A 68 9.13 -1.64 -7.60
CA THR A 68 8.45 -2.79 -6.97
C THR A 68 7.12 -2.37 -6.32
N ARG A 69 6.83 -1.07 -6.24
CA ARG A 69 5.57 -0.55 -5.69
C ARG A 69 4.40 -0.75 -6.66
N ASN A 70 4.07 -2.00 -6.95
CA ASN A 70 3.02 -2.40 -7.90
C ASN A 70 2.02 -3.35 -7.26
N GLY A 71 1.03 -3.78 -8.05
CA GLY A 71 -0.04 -4.67 -7.59
C GLY A 71 0.43 -6.04 -7.12
N PHE A 72 1.51 -6.56 -7.68
CA PHE A 72 2.02 -7.89 -7.33
C PHE A 72 2.72 -7.90 -5.97
N PHE A 73 3.63 -6.95 -5.73
CA PHE A 73 4.52 -6.98 -4.56
C PHE A 73 3.97 -6.19 -3.38
N GLN A 74 3.18 -5.15 -3.62
CA GLN A 74 2.59 -4.34 -2.56
C GLN A 74 1.07 -4.39 -2.53
N GLY A 75 0.38 -4.26 -3.65
CA GLY A 75 -1.08 -4.24 -3.69
C GLY A 75 -1.70 -5.52 -3.13
N LEU A 76 -1.18 -6.67 -3.55
CA LEU A 76 -1.66 -7.97 -3.10
C LEU A 76 -1.55 -8.17 -1.57
N PRO A 77 -0.38 -7.94 -0.93
CA PRO A 77 -0.26 -8.02 0.52
C PRO A 77 -1.22 -7.08 1.26
N TYR A 78 -1.43 -5.84 0.80
CA TYR A 78 -2.36 -4.93 1.46
C TYR A 78 -3.81 -5.39 1.40
N ILE A 79 -4.26 -5.92 0.25
CA ILE A 79 -5.62 -6.46 0.16
C ILE A 79 -5.74 -7.70 1.06
N MET A 80 -4.72 -8.56 1.11
CA MET A 80 -4.73 -9.73 1.97
C MET A 80 -4.73 -9.37 3.47
N ILE A 81 -4.09 -8.27 3.88
CA ILE A 81 -4.23 -7.72 5.24
C ILE A 81 -5.69 -7.36 5.51
N GLY A 82 -6.36 -6.68 4.58
CA GLY A 82 -7.79 -6.36 4.72
C GLY A 82 -8.67 -7.61 4.85
N ILE A 83 -8.41 -8.64 4.04
CA ILE A 83 -9.12 -9.93 4.10
C ILE A 83 -8.87 -10.65 5.43
N SER A 84 -7.62 -10.64 5.93
CA SER A 84 -7.28 -11.22 7.23
C SER A 84 -8.07 -10.56 8.36
N ILE A 85 -8.10 -9.25 8.39
CA ILE A 85 -8.86 -8.47 9.39
C ILE A 85 -10.34 -8.78 9.31
N ALA A 86 -10.89 -8.91 8.10
CA ALA A 86 -12.31 -9.21 7.90
C ALA A 86 -12.69 -10.64 8.33
N ASN A 87 -11.82 -11.62 8.10
CA ASN A 87 -12.11 -13.04 8.39
C ASN A 87 -11.73 -13.47 9.80
N GLU A 88 -10.58 -13.04 10.29
CA GLU A 88 -9.99 -13.49 11.55
C GLU A 88 -10.27 -12.49 12.70
N GLY A 89 -10.70 -11.29 12.33
CA GLY A 89 -10.89 -10.19 13.27
C GLY A 89 -9.58 -9.51 13.65
N VAL A 90 -9.67 -8.63 14.64
CA VAL A 90 -8.54 -7.83 15.09
C VAL A 90 -8.08 -8.25 16.50
N ILE A 91 -6.81 -8.00 16.80
CA ILE A 91 -6.29 -8.13 18.16
C ILE A 91 -7.07 -7.19 19.07
N LYS A 92 -7.72 -7.73 20.12
CA LYS A 92 -8.64 -6.96 20.98
C LYS A 92 -7.93 -5.90 21.85
N SER A 93 -6.65 -6.05 22.12
CA SER A 93 -5.90 -5.13 22.98
C SER A 93 -5.44 -3.89 22.22
N LYS A 94 -6.08 -2.76 22.46
CA LYS A 94 -5.70 -1.45 21.89
C LYS A 94 -4.26 -1.07 22.26
N GLN A 95 -3.82 -1.39 23.48
CA GLN A 95 -2.47 -1.06 23.95
C GLN A 95 -1.41 -1.78 23.13
N TRP A 96 -1.57 -3.09 22.89
CA TRP A 96 -0.67 -3.87 22.05
C TRP A 96 -0.64 -3.37 20.61
N LEU A 97 -1.80 -3.06 20.04
CA LEU A 97 -1.87 -2.51 18.68
C LEU A 97 -1.18 -1.16 18.56
N THR A 98 -1.35 -0.29 19.57
CA THR A 98 -0.66 1.01 19.60
C THR A 98 0.86 0.81 19.71
N ALA A 99 1.30 -0.11 20.57
CA ALA A 99 2.73 -0.42 20.69
C ALA A 99 3.31 -0.97 19.37
N ILE A 100 2.62 -1.91 18.72
CA ILE A 100 3.00 -2.46 17.41
C ILE A 100 3.05 -1.34 16.36
N PHE A 101 2.06 -0.46 16.33
CA PHE A 101 2.03 0.68 15.40
C PHE A 101 3.24 1.59 15.60
N VAL A 102 3.52 2.01 16.84
CA VAL A 102 4.64 2.91 17.15
C VAL A 102 5.98 2.26 16.81
N LEU A 103 6.18 1.00 17.20
CA LEU A 103 7.41 0.27 16.90
C LEU A 103 7.62 0.08 15.40
N SER A 104 6.58 -0.28 14.68
CA SER A 104 6.66 -0.44 13.21
C SER A 104 6.82 0.89 12.50
N PHE A 105 6.24 1.99 13.02
CA PHE A 105 6.48 3.34 12.51
C PHE A 105 7.95 3.75 12.66
N ILE A 106 8.52 3.54 13.85
CA ILE A 106 9.94 3.80 14.09
C ILE A 106 10.81 2.95 13.15
N ALA A 107 10.53 1.65 13.04
CA ALA A 107 11.26 0.76 12.13
C ALA A 107 11.15 1.22 10.67
N HIS A 108 9.97 1.70 10.24
CA HIS A 108 9.79 2.28 8.91
C HIS A 108 10.67 3.51 8.68
N MET A 109 10.82 4.39 9.68
CA MET A 109 11.71 5.55 9.61
C MET A 109 13.19 5.16 9.42
N PHE A 110 13.59 3.99 9.89
CA PHE A 110 14.92 3.40 9.62
C PHE A 110 15.02 2.66 8.28
N GLY A 111 13.98 2.73 7.43
CA GLY A 111 13.99 2.15 6.08
C GLY A 111 13.59 0.68 5.99
N TYR A 112 13.07 0.08 7.07
CA TYR A 112 12.60 -1.31 7.03
C TYR A 112 11.24 -1.41 6.32
N GLN A 113 11.23 -1.82 5.07
CA GLN A 113 10.01 -1.90 4.24
C GLN A 113 8.95 -2.87 4.81
N LEU A 114 9.37 -3.97 5.44
CA LEU A 114 8.47 -4.93 6.10
C LEU A 114 7.62 -4.25 7.19
N ALA A 115 8.18 -3.26 7.86
CA ALA A 115 7.49 -2.51 8.90
C ALA A 115 6.24 -1.79 8.38
N THR A 116 6.19 -1.42 7.11
CA THR A 116 5.04 -0.77 6.49
C THR A 116 3.79 -1.67 6.49
N PHE A 117 3.96 -2.97 6.21
CA PHE A 117 2.83 -3.92 6.25
C PHE A 117 2.31 -4.12 7.68
N ILE A 118 3.22 -4.23 8.66
CA ILE A 118 2.86 -4.38 10.08
C ILE A 118 2.18 -3.11 10.58
N MET A 119 2.71 -1.94 10.23
CA MET A 119 2.13 -0.64 10.56
C MET A 119 0.71 -0.51 9.99
N THR A 120 0.51 -0.89 8.72
CA THR A 120 -0.79 -0.86 8.07
C THR A 120 -1.79 -1.78 8.77
N TYR A 121 -1.42 -3.01 9.11
CA TYR A 121 -2.26 -3.93 9.87
C TYR A 121 -2.66 -3.33 11.22
N ALA A 122 -1.70 -2.79 11.97
CA ALA A 122 -1.95 -2.20 13.28
C ALA A 122 -2.86 -0.97 13.18
N LEU A 123 -2.63 -0.09 12.20
CA LEU A 123 -3.45 1.10 11.98
C LEU A 123 -4.89 0.75 11.62
N PHE A 124 -5.10 -0.17 10.68
CA PHE A 124 -6.44 -0.64 10.31
C PHE A 124 -7.15 -1.28 11.49
N SER A 125 -6.45 -2.14 12.23
CA SER A 125 -7.00 -2.81 13.42
C SER A 125 -7.39 -1.80 14.52
N LEU A 126 -6.61 -0.75 14.72
CA LEU A 126 -6.94 0.34 15.63
C LEU A 126 -8.17 1.11 15.15
N THR A 127 -8.21 1.47 13.87
CA THR A 127 -9.31 2.25 13.28
C THR A 127 -10.65 1.54 13.43
N ILE A 128 -10.69 0.21 13.23
CA ILE A 128 -11.91 -0.58 13.37
C ILE A 128 -12.38 -0.64 14.84
N GLN A 129 -11.46 -0.54 15.80
CA GLN A 129 -11.81 -0.56 17.24
C GLN A 129 -12.25 0.80 17.78
N PHE A 130 -12.20 1.87 16.99
CA PHE A 130 -12.80 3.12 17.35
C PHE A 130 -14.29 3.07 17.05
N ASP A 131 -15.11 3.03 18.10
CA ASP A 131 -16.55 3.21 18.01
C ASP A 131 -16.85 4.65 17.62
N LEU A 132 -16.94 4.90 16.32
CA LEU A 132 -17.40 6.19 15.84
C LEU A 132 -18.91 6.28 16.10
N PRO A 133 -19.38 7.34 16.77
CA PRO A 133 -20.81 7.50 17.04
C PRO A 133 -21.58 7.51 15.72
N GLU A 134 -22.64 6.69 15.66
CA GLU A 134 -23.57 6.71 14.51
C GLU A 134 -24.20 8.09 14.40
N ARG A 135 -23.65 8.91 13.53
CA ARG A 135 -24.27 10.18 13.18
C ARG A 135 -25.29 9.95 12.09
N LYS A 136 -26.54 10.32 12.37
CA LYS A 136 -27.64 10.34 11.38
C LYS A 136 -27.41 11.36 10.26
N ASP A 137 -26.44 12.26 10.43
CA ASP A 137 -26.12 13.30 9.48
C ASP A 137 -25.29 12.73 8.31
N ASN A 138 -25.44 13.36 7.13
CA ASN A 138 -24.64 13.05 5.95
C ASN A 138 -23.14 13.39 6.09
N LEU A 139 -22.65 13.67 7.31
CA LEU A 139 -21.29 14.11 7.57
C LEU A 139 -20.25 13.12 7.04
N TYR A 140 -20.40 11.84 7.39
CA TYR A 140 -19.43 10.81 6.94
C TYR A 140 -19.44 10.64 5.42
N ARG A 141 -20.63 10.73 4.80
CA ARG A 141 -20.76 10.69 3.35
C ARG A 141 -20.07 11.91 2.72
N ASN A 142 -20.28 13.10 3.28
CA ASN A 142 -19.68 14.33 2.80
C ASN A 142 -18.15 14.32 2.99
N CYS A 143 -17.64 13.87 4.15
CA CYS A 143 -16.20 13.71 4.39
C CYS A 143 -15.56 12.76 3.39
N ARG A 144 -16.19 11.62 3.10
CA ARG A 144 -15.70 10.66 2.10
C ARG A 144 -15.68 11.27 0.70
N LEU A 145 -16.76 11.95 0.29
CA LEU A 145 -16.84 12.61 -1.01
C LEU A 145 -15.81 13.74 -1.11
N THR A 146 -15.66 14.57 -0.07
CA THR A 146 -14.68 15.65 -0.03
C THR A 146 -13.25 15.09 -0.10
N SER A 147 -12.94 14.05 0.65
CA SER A 147 -11.62 13.39 0.59
C SER A 147 -11.32 12.85 -0.82
N THR A 148 -12.31 12.23 -1.47
CA THR A 148 -12.16 11.74 -2.85
C THR A 148 -11.93 12.90 -3.83
N ILE A 149 -12.69 13.99 -3.69
CA ILE A 149 -12.55 15.18 -4.55
C ILE A 149 -11.17 15.83 -4.33
N ILE A 150 -10.74 16.02 -3.08
CA ILE A 150 -9.42 16.57 -2.76
C ILE A 150 -8.32 15.71 -3.39
N TYR A 151 -8.44 14.38 -3.28
CA TYR A 151 -7.49 13.47 -3.89
C TYR A 151 -7.39 13.66 -5.41
N PHE A 152 -8.51 13.73 -6.14
CA PHE A 152 -8.49 13.95 -7.59
C PHE A 152 -8.00 15.35 -7.98
N VAL A 153 -8.45 16.39 -7.27
CA VAL A 153 -8.03 17.77 -7.52
C VAL A 153 -6.52 17.94 -7.30
N HIS A 154 -6.00 17.44 -6.18
CA HIS A 154 -4.57 17.45 -5.90
C HIS A 154 -3.78 16.75 -7.01
N MET A 155 -4.28 15.65 -7.52
CA MET A 155 -3.67 14.91 -8.61
C MET A 155 -3.59 15.70 -9.93
N ILE A 156 -4.70 16.35 -10.29
CA ILE A 156 -4.75 17.21 -11.48
C ILE A 156 -3.78 18.38 -11.29
N PHE A 157 -3.74 18.96 -10.09
CA PHE A 157 -2.87 20.08 -9.76
C PHE A 157 -1.37 19.70 -9.85
N VAL A 158 -0.97 18.57 -9.28
CA VAL A 158 0.41 18.07 -9.37
C VAL A 158 0.78 17.77 -10.82
N ALA A 159 -0.09 17.09 -11.58
CA ALA A 159 0.14 16.80 -12.98
C ALA A 159 0.31 18.08 -13.82
N SER A 160 -0.55 19.09 -13.58
CA SER A 160 -0.48 20.39 -14.25
C SER A 160 0.80 21.15 -13.92
N LEU A 161 1.22 21.15 -12.65
CA LEU A 161 2.48 21.77 -12.21
C LEU A 161 3.69 21.09 -12.85
N THR A 162 3.70 19.77 -12.95
CA THR A 162 4.81 19.02 -13.56
C THR A 162 4.94 19.31 -15.05
N ILE A 163 3.83 19.61 -15.73
CA ILE A 163 3.83 19.97 -17.16
C ILE A 163 4.25 21.43 -17.37
N LEU A 164 3.76 22.34 -16.50
CA LEU A 164 4.00 23.79 -16.65
C LEU A 164 5.37 24.23 -16.15
N LEU A 165 5.91 23.57 -15.16
CA LEU A 165 7.21 23.88 -14.57
C LEU A 165 8.16 22.71 -14.89
N PRO A 166 9.02 22.81 -15.89
CA PRO A 166 10.07 21.82 -16.17
C PRO A 166 11.21 21.93 -15.13
N ILE A 167 10.85 22.02 -13.85
CA ILE A 167 11.78 21.99 -12.74
C ILE A 167 11.97 20.51 -12.39
N GLU A 168 13.21 20.04 -12.35
CA GLU A 168 13.52 18.76 -11.71
C GLU A 168 13.18 18.87 -10.23
N ILE A 169 11.92 18.59 -9.90
CA ILE A 169 11.46 18.57 -8.49
C ILE A 169 12.15 17.37 -7.83
N PRO A 170 12.99 17.60 -6.83
CA PRO A 170 13.65 16.50 -6.12
C PRO A 170 12.61 15.49 -5.64
N ASN A 171 12.89 14.21 -5.85
CA ASN A 171 11.95 13.10 -5.56
C ASN A 171 11.35 13.13 -4.15
N TYR A 172 12.03 13.72 -3.16
CA TYR A 172 11.53 13.85 -1.80
C TYR A 172 10.40 14.89 -1.65
N ILE A 173 10.30 15.89 -2.53
CA ILE A 173 9.18 16.86 -2.50
C ILE A 173 7.91 16.22 -3.04
N ILE A 174 8.01 15.29 -4.00
CA ILE A 174 6.87 14.56 -4.56
C ILE A 174 6.22 13.65 -3.51
N PHE A 175 6.94 13.26 -2.45
CA PHE A 175 6.42 12.43 -1.36
C PHE A 175 5.70 13.23 -0.27
N LEU A 176 5.89 14.56 -0.21
CA LEU A 176 5.28 15.43 0.81
C LEU A 176 4.01 16.14 0.32
N THR A 177 3.71 16.05 -0.97
CA THR A 177 2.47 16.54 -1.59
C THR A 177 1.58 15.38 -2.01
#